data_f7e0b59269b30dd2d49740b5d955e2db
#
_entry.id   f7e0b59269b30dd2d49740b5d955e2db
#
_cell.length_a   1.000
_cell.length_b   1.000
_cell.length_c   1.000
_cell.angle_alpha   90.00
_cell.angle_beta   90.00
_cell.angle_gamma   90.00
#
_symmetry.space_group_name_H-M   'P 1'
#
loop_
_entity.id
_entity.type
_entity.pdbx_description
1 polymer ?
#
loop_
_entity_poly.entity_id
_entity_poly.type
_entity_poly.pdbx_seq_one_letter_code
_entity_poly.pdbx_strand_id
1 'polypeptide(L)'
;LQVLEPEHLPASDSRDLPNGHRVRAGIEFDKIGRRVAYHLFREHPGEQPMLFKAGDVARVPGSEVCHIFKPLRPGQLRGEPWMAQALVRLHELDQYDDAELVRKKTAALIAGFITKPDPELGMGGEDGQDPDEHGAVPVTWAPGTMQVLLPGEDVKFSDPADVGGQYGEFMRTQLRAVAVGLGLTYEQLTGDLTGVNYSSIRAGMVEFRRRMEQTQRMVLIHQFCRPIWERWMDQAVLSGALKLPDYAKRRREYLAVKWIPQGWQWVDPQKEFNAIIWAIRAGLLSRSEAVSTYGLDIEEIDREIAADNQRADDLGLVFDSDARRTSRSGVSRDSGQSDPELVDLET
;
A
#
# COMPACT_ATOMS: atom_id res chain seq x y z
N LEU A 1 -14.72 13.04 -16.47
CA LEU A 1 -13.47 13.20 -15.69
C LEU A 1 -12.31 12.74 -16.53
N GLN A 2 -11.22 13.53 -16.52
CA GLN A 2 -9.95 13.16 -17.09
C GLN A 2 -8.97 12.96 -15.92
N VAL A 3 -8.31 11.80 -15.87
CA VAL A 3 -7.24 11.51 -14.91
C VAL A 3 -5.93 11.89 -15.57
N LEU A 4 -5.15 12.75 -14.91
CA LEU A 4 -3.86 13.23 -15.38
C LEU A 4 -2.77 12.79 -14.42
N GLU A 5 -1.62 12.43 -14.96
CA GLU A 5 -0.41 12.15 -14.19
C GLU A 5 0.20 13.43 -13.64
N PRO A 6 0.94 13.39 -12.52
CA PRO A 6 1.52 14.56 -11.87
C PRO A 6 2.46 15.36 -12.78
N GLU A 7 3.04 14.72 -13.79
CA GLU A 7 3.95 15.27 -14.78
C GLU A 7 3.30 16.31 -15.68
N HIS A 8 1.97 16.23 -15.90
CA HIS A 8 1.23 17.28 -16.59
C HIS A 8 1.31 18.64 -15.89
N LEU A 9 1.63 18.67 -14.58
CA LEU A 9 1.83 19.92 -13.85
C LEU A 9 3.33 20.25 -13.79
N PRO A 10 3.81 21.28 -14.55
CA PRO A 10 5.24 21.57 -14.66
C PRO A 10 5.83 22.07 -13.34
N ALA A 11 6.71 21.28 -12.72
CA ALA A 11 7.38 21.65 -11.48
C ALA A 11 8.29 22.87 -11.61
N SER A 12 8.85 23.09 -12.80
CA SER A 12 9.75 24.22 -13.10
C SER A 12 9.01 25.53 -13.38
N ASP A 13 7.69 25.51 -13.64
CA ASP A 13 6.95 26.73 -13.93
C ASP A 13 6.70 27.55 -12.66
N SER A 14 7.57 28.52 -12.43
CA SER A 14 7.46 29.47 -11.32
C SER A 14 7.76 30.88 -11.82
N ARG A 15 6.73 31.74 -11.85
CA ARG A 15 6.80 33.11 -12.38
C ARG A 15 5.77 33.99 -11.69
N ASP A 16 5.99 35.29 -11.73
CA ASP A 16 5.01 36.27 -11.30
C ASP A 16 4.23 36.80 -12.51
N LEU A 17 2.94 36.98 -12.34
CA LEU A 17 2.03 37.43 -13.40
C LEU A 17 1.73 38.92 -13.28
N PRO A 18 1.45 39.63 -14.41
CA PRO A 18 1.19 41.07 -14.42
C PRO A 18 -0.01 41.50 -13.56
N ASN A 19 -0.97 40.61 -13.35
CA ASN A 19 -2.16 40.84 -12.51
C ASN A 19 -1.90 40.74 -10.99
N GLY A 20 -0.64 40.54 -10.58
CA GLY A 20 -0.23 40.36 -9.20
C GLY A 20 -0.47 38.94 -8.66
N HIS A 21 -0.85 38.01 -9.50
CA HIS A 21 -0.86 36.59 -9.19
C HIS A 21 0.55 36.02 -9.31
N ARG A 22 0.78 34.88 -8.74
CA ARG A 22 2.06 34.16 -8.83
C ARG A 22 1.84 32.69 -9.17
N VAL A 23 2.62 32.19 -10.08
CA VAL A 23 2.68 30.75 -10.38
C VAL A 23 3.84 30.15 -9.61
N ARG A 24 3.62 29.02 -8.95
CA ARG A 24 4.65 28.24 -8.25
C ARG A 24 4.43 26.77 -8.56
N ALA A 25 5.41 26.14 -9.16
CA ALA A 25 5.35 24.74 -9.61
C ALA A 25 4.07 24.44 -10.43
N GLY A 26 3.71 25.34 -11.37
CA GLY A 26 2.54 25.20 -12.23
C GLY A 26 1.19 25.56 -11.58
N ILE A 27 1.15 25.94 -10.31
CA ILE A 27 -0.06 26.34 -9.60
C ILE A 27 -0.12 27.85 -9.47
N GLU A 28 -1.20 28.45 -9.94
CA GLU A 28 -1.44 29.91 -9.87
C GLU A 28 -2.13 30.26 -8.55
N PHE A 29 -1.57 31.23 -7.85
CA PHE A 29 -2.08 31.79 -6.62
C PHE A 29 -2.47 33.26 -6.81
N ASP A 30 -3.57 33.67 -6.21
CA ASP A 30 -3.97 35.07 -6.12
C ASP A 30 -3.09 35.86 -5.13
N LYS A 31 -3.38 37.16 -4.99
CA LYS A 31 -2.63 38.08 -4.10
C LYS A 31 -2.67 37.68 -2.63
N ILE A 32 -3.68 36.93 -2.22
CA ILE A 32 -3.86 36.47 -0.84
C ILE A 32 -3.48 34.99 -0.64
N GLY A 33 -2.90 34.35 -1.68
CA GLY A 33 -2.36 33.00 -1.60
C GLY A 33 -3.37 31.87 -1.82
N ARG A 34 -4.58 32.12 -2.36
CA ARG A 34 -5.51 31.07 -2.74
C ARG A 34 -5.16 30.51 -4.11
N ARG A 35 -5.31 29.20 -4.28
CA ARG A 35 -5.15 28.53 -5.58
C ARG A 35 -6.31 28.91 -6.49
N VAL A 36 -6.02 29.51 -7.64
CA VAL A 36 -7.03 29.99 -8.59
C VAL A 36 -7.00 29.28 -9.94
N ALA A 37 -5.84 28.72 -10.33
CA ALA A 37 -5.71 27.97 -11.56
C ALA A 37 -4.51 27.02 -11.52
N TYR A 38 -4.47 26.12 -12.49
CA TYR A 38 -3.37 25.22 -12.78
C TYR A 38 -2.93 25.40 -14.21
N HIS A 39 -1.62 25.42 -14.41
CA HIS A 39 -0.98 25.49 -15.72
C HIS A 39 -0.56 24.07 -16.08
N LEU A 40 -1.31 23.38 -16.93
CA LEU A 40 -1.13 21.96 -17.25
C LEU A 40 -0.62 21.80 -18.68
N PHE A 41 0.32 20.90 -18.88
CA PHE A 41 0.68 20.48 -20.23
C PHE A 41 -0.52 19.81 -20.92
N ARG A 42 -0.71 20.12 -22.21
CA ARG A 42 -1.78 19.50 -23.02
C ARG A 42 -1.49 18.04 -23.34
N GLU A 43 -0.22 17.71 -23.52
CA GLU A 43 0.30 16.37 -23.77
C GLU A 43 1.25 15.97 -22.66
N HIS A 44 1.39 14.66 -22.42
CA HIS A 44 2.29 14.17 -21.39
C HIS A 44 3.76 14.43 -21.78
N PRO A 45 4.58 15.02 -20.87
CA PRO A 45 5.97 15.38 -21.18
C PRO A 45 6.86 14.20 -21.58
N GLY A 46 6.51 12.98 -21.19
CA GLY A 46 7.22 11.76 -21.59
C GLY A 46 7.00 11.34 -23.04
N GLU A 47 5.95 11.85 -23.71
CA GLU A 47 5.65 11.49 -25.10
C GLU A 47 6.53 12.26 -26.10
N GLN A 48 6.96 13.48 -25.73
CA GLN A 48 7.81 14.31 -26.58
C GLN A 48 8.93 15.01 -25.78
N PRO A 49 9.99 14.30 -25.36
CA PRO A 49 10.96 14.84 -24.39
C PRO A 49 11.82 16.00 -24.88
N MET A 50 11.80 16.38 -26.14
CA MET A 50 12.73 17.38 -26.71
C MET A 50 12.13 18.73 -27.12
N LEU A 51 10.82 18.97 -27.01
CA LEU A 51 10.20 20.14 -27.65
C LEU A 51 9.20 20.92 -26.77
N PHE A 52 9.41 20.98 -25.45
CA PHE A 52 8.54 21.83 -24.63
C PHE A 52 8.71 23.31 -24.93
N LYS A 53 7.75 23.89 -25.65
CA LYS A 53 7.62 25.33 -25.79
C LYS A 53 6.72 25.85 -24.67
N ALA A 54 7.01 27.04 -24.18
CA ALA A 54 6.20 27.75 -23.17
C ALA A 54 4.71 27.94 -23.57
N GLY A 55 4.35 27.65 -24.84
CA GLY A 55 2.99 27.71 -25.37
C GLY A 55 2.14 26.46 -25.22
N ASP A 56 2.74 25.33 -24.79
CA ASP A 56 2.04 24.05 -24.70
C ASP A 56 1.29 23.82 -23.39
N VAL A 57 1.19 24.87 -22.58
CA VAL A 57 0.54 24.84 -21.26
C VAL A 57 -0.84 25.47 -21.34
N ALA A 58 -1.85 24.75 -20.90
CA ALA A 58 -3.21 25.25 -20.74
C ALA A 58 -3.43 25.75 -19.32
N ARG A 59 -4.05 26.94 -19.18
CA ARG A 59 -4.50 27.43 -17.88
C ARG A 59 -5.89 26.87 -17.59
N VAL A 60 -6.01 26.02 -16.55
CA VAL A 60 -7.26 25.40 -16.11
C VAL A 60 -7.69 26.02 -14.78
N PRO A 61 -8.94 26.51 -14.65
CA PRO A 61 -9.43 27.05 -13.39
C PRO A 61 -9.30 26.04 -12.22
N GLY A 62 -8.93 26.52 -11.05
CA GLY A 62 -8.75 25.66 -9.87
C GLY A 62 -10.02 24.92 -9.45
N SER A 63 -11.20 25.45 -9.77
CA SER A 63 -12.48 24.78 -9.55
C SER A 63 -12.71 23.56 -10.45
N GLU A 64 -11.95 23.44 -11.53
CA GLU A 64 -12.04 22.34 -12.50
C GLU A 64 -11.03 21.22 -12.21
N VAL A 65 -10.14 21.40 -11.22
CA VAL A 65 -9.05 20.48 -10.92
C VAL A 65 -9.18 19.90 -9.52
N CYS A 66 -9.25 18.60 -9.43
CA CYS A 66 -9.08 17.87 -8.17
C CYS A 66 -7.59 17.53 -8.00
N HIS A 67 -6.86 18.34 -7.23
CA HIS A 67 -5.45 18.10 -6.96
C HIS A 67 -5.31 17.20 -5.73
N ILE A 68 -5.09 15.92 -5.98
CA ILE A 68 -5.11 14.86 -4.97
C ILE A 68 -3.69 14.55 -4.52
N PHE A 69 -3.37 14.83 -3.27
CA PHE A 69 -2.09 14.45 -2.66
C PHE A 69 -2.18 14.42 -1.14
N LYS A 70 -1.27 13.72 -0.49
CA LYS A 70 -1.13 13.69 0.96
C LYS A 70 -0.20 14.83 1.40
N PRO A 71 -0.71 15.90 2.05
CA PRO A 71 0.14 16.96 2.57
C PRO A 71 0.90 16.44 3.81
N LEU A 72 2.21 16.60 3.83
CA LEU A 72 3.09 16.24 4.95
C LEU A 72 3.49 17.46 5.79
N ARG A 73 3.39 18.67 5.22
CA ARG A 73 3.72 19.93 5.90
C ARG A 73 2.84 21.08 5.42
N PRO A 74 2.63 22.12 6.25
CA PRO A 74 1.95 23.33 5.84
C PRO A 74 2.65 23.98 4.63
N GLY A 75 1.86 24.50 3.68
CA GLY A 75 2.39 25.16 2.48
C GLY A 75 2.94 24.24 1.40
N GLN A 76 2.85 22.93 1.56
CA GLN A 76 3.24 22.00 0.51
C GLN A 76 2.34 22.16 -0.71
N LEU A 77 2.93 22.30 -1.89
CA LEU A 77 2.23 22.56 -3.15
C LEU A 77 1.93 21.28 -3.94
N ARG A 78 2.80 20.28 -3.83
CA ARG A 78 2.71 19.02 -4.57
C ARG A 78 2.90 17.85 -3.60
N GLY A 79 2.31 16.71 -3.94
CA GLY A 79 2.54 15.46 -3.20
C GLY A 79 3.97 14.93 -3.37
N GLU A 80 4.38 14.10 -2.45
CA GLU A 80 5.57 13.26 -2.60
C GLU A 80 5.13 11.86 -2.98
N PRO A 81 5.88 11.14 -3.82
CA PRO A 81 5.63 9.73 -4.09
C PRO A 81 5.65 8.93 -2.78
N TRP A 82 4.73 8.01 -2.61
CA TRP A 82 4.69 7.19 -1.39
C TRP A 82 5.95 6.37 -1.19
N MET A 83 6.65 6.04 -2.28
CA MET A 83 7.91 5.32 -2.25
C MET A 83 9.13 6.18 -1.98
N ALA A 84 9.01 7.51 -1.92
CA ALA A 84 10.16 8.42 -1.80
C ALA A 84 11.10 8.05 -0.65
N GLN A 85 10.54 7.66 0.49
CA GLN A 85 11.31 7.28 1.68
C GLN A 85 12.02 5.91 1.56
N ALA A 86 11.57 5.06 0.65
CA ALA A 86 12.08 3.70 0.49
C ALA A 86 12.98 3.53 -0.75
N LEU A 87 12.89 4.44 -1.73
CA LEU A 87 13.45 4.27 -3.07
C LEU A 87 14.97 4.06 -3.08
N VAL A 88 15.71 4.90 -2.36
CA VAL A 88 17.18 4.78 -2.27
C VAL A 88 17.57 3.46 -1.62
N ARG A 89 16.88 3.11 -0.54
CA ARG A 89 17.14 1.85 0.17
C ARG A 89 16.82 0.61 -0.67
N LEU A 90 15.74 0.65 -1.44
CA LEU A 90 15.40 -0.44 -2.37
C LEU A 90 16.46 -0.62 -3.45
N HIS A 91 16.98 0.48 -4.00
CA HIS A 91 18.06 0.44 -4.97
C HIS A 91 19.34 -0.17 -4.39
N GLU A 92 19.75 0.25 -3.19
CA GLU A 92 20.92 -0.31 -2.51
C GLU A 92 20.74 -1.80 -2.15
N LEU A 93 19.51 -2.21 -1.81
CA LEU A 93 19.20 -3.61 -1.52
C LEU A 93 19.29 -4.48 -2.78
N ASP A 94 18.80 -3.99 -3.90
CA ASP A 94 18.89 -4.67 -5.19
C ASP A 94 20.35 -4.92 -5.59
N GLN A 95 21.19 -3.88 -5.50
CA GLN A 95 22.64 -4.01 -5.75
C GLN A 95 23.33 -4.96 -4.77
N TYR A 96 22.96 -4.93 -3.50
CA TYR A 96 23.49 -5.83 -2.50
C TYR A 96 23.12 -7.29 -2.78
N ASP A 97 21.86 -7.54 -3.14
CA ASP A 97 21.36 -8.88 -3.46
C ASP A 97 22.07 -9.46 -4.69
N ASP A 98 22.26 -8.66 -5.72
CA ASP A 98 23.02 -9.03 -6.92
C ASP A 98 24.49 -9.36 -6.56
N ALA A 99 25.15 -8.53 -5.76
CA ALA A 99 26.52 -8.75 -5.32
C ALA A 99 26.66 -10.04 -4.49
N GLU A 100 25.69 -10.30 -3.60
CA GLU A 100 25.65 -11.51 -2.78
C GLU A 100 25.42 -12.77 -3.62
N LEU A 101 24.57 -12.69 -4.62
CA LEU A 101 24.33 -13.77 -5.57
C LEU A 101 25.60 -14.09 -6.37
N VAL A 102 26.30 -13.05 -6.87
CA VAL A 102 27.58 -13.23 -7.56
C VAL A 102 28.62 -13.85 -6.63
N ARG A 103 28.71 -13.35 -5.40
CA ARG A 103 29.63 -13.90 -4.37
C ARG A 103 29.38 -15.39 -4.13
N LYS A 104 28.11 -15.79 -3.96
CA LYS A 104 27.74 -17.20 -3.74
C LYS A 104 28.00 -18.06 -4.97
N LYS A 105 27.74 -17.55 -6.18
CA LYS A 105 28.10 -18.23 -7.42
C LYS A 105 29.60 -18.45 -7.51
N THR A 106 30.40 -17.41 -7.23
CA THR A 106 31.87 -17.51 -7.27
C THR A 106 32.39 -18.46 -6.20
N ALA A 107 31.83 -18.43 -4.98
CA ALA A 107 32.18 -19.38 -3.92
C ALA A 107 31.85 -20.85 -4.26
N ALA A 108 30.77 -21.06 -5.03
CA ALA A 108 30.41 -22.39 -5.52
C ALA A 108 31.35 -22.90 -6.63
N LEU A 109 32.06 -21.99 -7.32
CA LEU A 109 33.10 -22.32 -8.26
C LEU A 109 34.41 -22.49 -7.47
N ILE A 110 34.72 -23.69 -7.01
CA ILE A 110 35.95 -24.00 -6.28
C ILE A 110 37.10 -23.73 -7.22
N ALA A 111 37.88 -22.65 -6.98
CA ALA A 111 39.14 -22.40 -7.63
C ALA A 111 40.27 -22.84 -6.69
N GLY A 112 41.08 -23.80 -7.13
CA GLY A 112 42.27 -24.21 -6.46
C GLY A 112 43.47 -23.58 -7.14
N PHE A 113 44.41 -23.04 -6.35
CA PHE A 113 45.70 -22.55 -6.84
C PHE A 113 46.79 -23.50 -6.37
N ILE A 114 47.54 -24.07 -7.33
CA ILE A 114 48.71 -24.87 -7.02
C ILE A 114 49.86 -23.89 -6.81
N THR A 115 50.45 -23.86 -5.61
CA THR A 115 51.56 -22.98 -5.26
C THR A 115 52.83 -23.81 -5.07
N LYS A 116 53.95 -23.31 -5.57
CA LYS A 116 55.26 -23.95 -5.46
C LYS A 116 56.26 -22.96 -4.83
N PRO A 117 56.96 -23.33 -3.78
CA PRO A 117 57.89 -22.43 -3.10
C PRO A 117 59.17 -22.15 -3.90
N ASP A 118 59.51 -23.00 -4.87
CA ASP A 118 60.72 -22.87 -5.69
C ASP A 118 60.38 -22.73 -7.20
N PRO A 119 60.60 -21.58 -7.82
CA PRO A 119 60.29 -21.34 -9.22
C PRO A 119 61.22 -22.04 -10.23
N GLU A 120 62.38 -22.53 -9.80
CA GLU A 120 63.35 -23.18 -10.70
C GLU A 120 63.01 -24.64 -11.01
N LEU A 121 62.18 -25.29 -10.23
CA LEU A 121 61.62 -26.61 -10.58
C LEU A 121 60.38 -26.41 -11.40
N GLY A 122 60.50 -26.53 -12.70
CA GLY A 122 59.42 -26.32 -13.66
C GLY A 122 58.06 -26.87 -13.24
N MET A 123 56.98 -26.16 -13.50
CA MET A 123 55.61 -26.63 -13.27
C MET A 123 55.36 -27.82 -14.17
N GLY A 124 55.18 -29.01 -13.60
CA GLY A 124 54.76 -30.18 -14.35
C GLY A 124 53.29 -30.06 -14.70
N GLY A 125 53.00 -29.41 -15.84
CA GLY A 125 51.70 -29.55 -16.46
C GLY A 125 51.63 -30.91 -17.14
N GLU A 126 50.67 -31.75 -16.81
CA GLU A 126 50.28 -32.84 -17.72
C GLU A 126 49.80 -32.21 -19.01
N ASP A 127 50.28 -32.72 -20.16
CA ASP A 127 49.82 -32.42 -21.51
C ASP A 127 50.39 -31.19 -22.23
N GLY A 128 51.61 -30.74 -22.00
CA GLY A 128 52.33 -29.89 -22.95
C GLY A 128 51.67 -28.51 -23.19
N GLN A 129 50.93 -27.98 -22.25
CA GLN A 129 50.47 -26.62 -22.33
C GLN A 129 51.56 -25.66 -21.95
N ASP A 130 51.89 -24.71 -22.80
CA ASP A 130 52.86 -23.65 -22.51
C ASP A 130 52.32 -22.72 -21.42
N PRO A 131 53.16 -22.32 -20.48
CA PRO A 131 52.80 -21.30 -19.48
C PRO A 131 52.40 -19.98 -20.15
N ASP A 132 51.47 -19.26 -19.54
CA ASP A 132 51.11 -17.91 -19.97
C ASP A 132 52.27 -16.89 -19.76
N GLU A 133 52.06 -15.63 -20.18
CA GLU A 133 53.06 -14.54 -20.01
C GLU A 133 53.55 -14.37 -18.57
N HIS A 134 52.85 -14.93 -17.58
CA HIS A 134 53.15 -14.85 -16.15
C HIS A 134 53.67 -16.18 -15.55
N GLY A 135 53.83 -17.20 -16.39
CA GLY A 135 54.34 -18.52 -16.00
C GLY A 135 53.28 -19.44 -15.37
N ALA A 136 52.02 -19.10 -15.46
CA ALA A 136 50.93 -19.92 -14.93
C ALA A 136 50.42 -20.89 -15.98
N VAL A 137 50.23 -22.16 -15.62
CA VAL A 137 49.61 -23.18 -16.48
C VAL A 137 48.18 -23.40 -16.04
N PRO A 138 47.17 -23.16 -16.92
CA PRO A 138 45.78 -23.42 -16.54
C PRO A 138 45.54 -24.94 -16.46
N VAL A 139 45.09 -25.40 -15.31
CA VAL A 139 44.73 -26.80 -15.05
C VAL A 139 43.19 -26.88 -14.96
N THR A 140 42.59 -27.71 -15.78
CA THR A 140 41.13 -27.96 -15.74
C THR A 140 40.85 -29.12 -14.80
N TRP A 141 40.13 -28.85 -13.72
CA TRP A 141 39.69 -29.88 -12.76
C TRP A 141 38.26 -30.30 -13.06
N ALA A 142 38.09 -31.62 -13.27
CA ALA A 142 36.75 -32.15 -13.30
C ALA A 142 36.23 -32.43 -11.89
N PRO A 143 34.95 -32.21 -11.60
CA PRO A 143 34.38 -32.51 -10.31
C PRO A 143 34.60 -33.97 -9.89
N GLY A 144 35.17 -34.19 -8.68
CA GLY A 144 35.42 -35.51 -8.15
C GLY A 144 36.74 -36.16 -8.56
N THR A 145 37.62 -35.47 -9.29
CA THR A 145 38.98 -35.96 -9.61
C THR A 145 39.97 -35.64 -8.48
N MET A 146 40.81 -36.60 -8.13
CA MET A 146 42.00 -36.40 -7.27
C MET A 146 43.23 -36.24 -8.15
N GLN A 147 43.88 -35.10 -8.04
CA GLN A 147 45.16 -34.89 -8.74
C GLN A 147 46.34 -35.16 -7.77
N VAL A 148 47.32 -35.92 -8.25
CA VAL A 148 48.55 -36.17 -7.50
C VAL A 148 49.48 -34.99 -7.69
N LEU A 149 49.86 -34.31 -6.62
CA LEU A 149 50.76 -33.17 -6.63
C LEU A 149 52.21 -33.66 -6.66
N LEU A 150 53.10 -32.90 -7.28
CA LEU A 150 54.51 -33.12 -7.22
C LEU A 150 55.11 -32.74 -5.86
N PRO A 151 56.26 -33.31 -5.48
CA PRO A 151 56.88 -32.93 -4.23
C PRO A 151 57.18 -31.42 -4.15
N GLY A 152 56.66 -30.78 -3.10
CA GLY A 152 56.76 -29.34 -2.89
C GLY A 152 55.62 -28.50 -3.41
N GLU A 153 54.64 -29.09 -4.08
CA GLU A 153 53.40 -28.38 -4.46
C GLU A 153 52.38 -28.43 -3.32
N ASP A 154 51.73 -27.32 -3.13
CA ASP A 154 50.60 -27.20 -2.17
C ASP A 154 49.38 -26.60 -2.91
N VAL A 155 48.17 -27.07 -2.55
CA VAL A 155 46.93 -26.56 -3.14
C VAL A 155 46.28 -25.63 -2.14
N LYS A 156 46.12 -24.39 -2.53
CA LYS A 156 45.30 -23.41 -1.82
C LYS A 156 43.96 -23.25 -2.53
N PHE A 157 42.93 -23.73 -1.86
CA PHE A 157 41.57 -23.44 -2.37
C PHE A 157 41.19 -21.98 -2.07
N SER A 158 40.56 -21.36 -3.03
CA SER A 158 39.91 -20.08 -2.80
C SER A 158 38.80 -20.32 -1.76
N ASP A 159 39.02 -19.76 -0.56
CA ASP A 159 38.00 -19.75 0.50
C ASP A 159 37.43 -18.32 0.58
N PRO A 160 36.41 -18.01 -0.25
CA PRO A 160 35.77 -16.70 -0.21
C PRO A 160 35.12 -16.56 1.15
N ALA A 161 35.49 -15.51 1.89
CA ALA A 161 34.94 -15.25 3.21
C ALA A 161 33.42 -15.38 3.20
N ASP A 162 32.93 -16.45 3.83
CA ASP A 162 31.49 -16.61 4.01
C ASP A 162 31.02 -15.67 5.12
N VAL A 163 30.44 -14.54 4.73
CA VAL A 163 29.69 -13.65 5.65
C VAL A 163 28.34 -14.30 6.01
N GLY A 164 28.15 -15.49 5.57
CA GLY A 164 27.11 -16.48 5.45
C GLY A 164 25.92 -16.38 6.36
N GLY A 165 25.92 -16.58 7.60
CA GLY A 165 24.74 -16.78 8.44
C GLY A 165 23.83 -15.55 8.65
N GLN A 166 24.27 -14.36 8.29
CA GLN A 166 23.55 -13.12 8.61
C GLN A 166 22.78 -12.48 7.43
N TYR A 167 22.88 -13.04 6.23
CA TYR A 167 22.19 -12.48 5.06
C TYR A 167 20.67 -12.36 5.27
N GLY A 168 20.01 -13.42 5.73
CA GLY A 168 18.57 -13.41 5.96
C GLY A 168 18.13 -12.43 7.04
N GLU A 169 18.91 -12.28 8.11
CA GLU A 169 18.62 -11.32 9.18
C GLU A 169 18.86 -9.88 8.72
N PHE A 170 19.93 -9.65 7.97
CA PHE A 170 20.22 -8.36 7.35
C PHE A 170 19.07 -7.95 6.40
N MET A 171 18.70 -8.80 5.44
CA MET A 171 17.61 -8.54 4.50
C MET A 171 16.30 -8.29 5.23
N ARG A 172 15.99 -9.07 6.25
CA ARG A 172 14.78 -8.87 7.07
C ARG A 172 14.78 -7.49 7.75
N THR A 173 15.89 -7.08 8.29
CA THR A 173 16.03 -5.76 8.94
C THR A 173 15.86 -4.62 7.93
N GLN A 174 16.46 -4.75 6.74
CA GLN A 174 16.34 -3.76 5.68
C GLN A 174 14.91 -3.68 5.13
N LEU A 175 14.26 -4.82 4.88
CA LEU A 175 12.88 -4.87 4.42
C LEU A 175 11.89 -4.31 5.46
N ARG A 176 12.15 -4.48 6.76
CA ARG A 176 11.38 -3.80 7.82
C ARG A 176 11.49 -2.28 7.71
N ALA A 177 12.68 -1.76 7.45
CA ALA A 177 12.87 -0.32 7.28
C ALA A 177 12.19 0.19 5.99
N VAL A 178 12.21 -0.58 4.90
CA VAL A 178 11.45 -0.29 3.68
C VAL A 178 9.95 -0.28 3.96
N ALA A 179 9.43 -1.29 4.66
CA ALA A 179 8.02 -1.39 5.03
C ALA A 179 7.56 -0.17 5.83
N VAL A 180 8.34 0.26 6.82
CA VAL A 180 8.06 1.48 7.60
C VAL A 180 8.03 2.71 6.69
N GLY A 181 8.98 2.85 5.75
CA GLY A 181 9.02 3.94 4.77
C GLY A 181 7.77 3.99 3.89
N LEU A 182 7.23 2.84 3.52
CA LEU A 182 5.99 2.70 2.74
C LEU A 182 4.72 2.81 3.60
N GLY A 183 4.87 2.72 4.91
CA GLY A 183 3.74 2.70 5.83
C GLY A 183 3.01 1.36 5.91
N LEU A 184 3.71 0.28 5.59
CA LEU A 184 3.25 -1.11 5.66
C LEU A 184 3.85 -1.83 6.86
N THR A 185 3.30 -2.98 7.23
CA THR A 185 4.02 -3.92 8.10
C THR A 185 4.97 -4.77 7.26
N TYR A 186 5.97 -5.37 7.91
CA TYR A 186 6.91 -6.27 7.23
C TYR A 186 6.19 -7.43 6.53
N GLU A 187 5.20 -8.00 7.20
CA GLU A 187 4.39 -9.12 6.73
C GLU A 187 3.55 -8.74 5.50
N GLN A 188 3.05 -7.50 5.44
CA GLN A 188 2.34 -7.00 4.26
C GLN A 188 3.26 -6.78 3.07
N LEU A 189 4.51 -6.37 3.31
CA LEU A 189 5.48 -6.15 2.24
C LEU A 189 5.99 -7.47 1.66
N THR A 190 6.30 -8.44 2.52
CA THR A 190 7.02 -9.67 2.15
C THR A 190 6.13 -10.90 2.01
N GLY A 191 4.94 -10.90 2.62
CA GLY A 191 4.12 -12.10 2.76
C GLY A 191 4.68 -13.13 3.77
N ASP A 192 5.79 -12.82 4.44
CA ASP A 192 6.43 -13.73 5.41
C ASP A 192 5.70 -13.68 6.74
N LEU A 193 4.97 -14.74 7.05
CA LEU A 193 4.24 -14.91 8.31
C LEU A 193 5.02 -15.77 9.33
N THR A 194 6.27 -16.11 9.06
CA THR A 194 7.09 -16.90 9.97
C THR A 194 7.44 -16.12 11.24
N GLY A 195 7.24 -16.75 12.39
CA GLY A 195 7.54 -16.13 13.69
C GLY A 195 6.55 -15.05 14.15
N VAL A 196 5.44 -14.87 13.44
CA VAL A 196 4.39 -13.91 13.81
C VAL A 196 3.38 -14.58 14.73
N ASN A 197 3.05 -13.94 15.86
CA ASN A 197 1.93 -14.35 16.69
C ASN A 197 0.69 -13.50 16.38
N TYR A 198 -0.47 -14.04 16.72
CA TYR A 198 -1.76 -13.39 16.49
C TYR A 198 -1.85 -11.97 17.07
N SER A 199 -1.30 -11.74 18.25
CA SER A 199 -1.38 -10.44 18.91
C SER A 199 -0.54 -9.38 18.22
N SER A 200 0.66 -9.73 17.76
CA SER A 200 1.56 -8.80 17.05
C SER A 200 1.02 -8.43 15.67
N ILE A 201 0.52 -9.39 14.90
CA ILE A 201 -0.06 -9.11 13.58
C ILE A 201 -1.32 -8.24 13.70
N ARG A 202 -2.16 -8.53 14.72
CA ARG A 202 -3.35 -7.72 14.99
C ARG A 202 -3.00 -6.28 15.30
N ALA A 203 -2.01 -6.03 16.15
CA ALA A 203 -1.56 -4.67 16.47
C ALA A 203 -1.08 -3.92 15.23
N GLY A 204 -0.25 -4.56 14.38
CA GLY A 204 0.21 -3.99 13.11
C GLY A 204 -0.95 -3.68 12.15
N MET A 205 -1.91 -4.60 12.02
CA MET A 205 -3.08 -4.40 11.17
C MET A 205 -3.99 -3.27 11.64
N VAL A 206 -4.17 -3.08 12.96
CA VAL A 206 -4.96 -1.98 13.52
C VAL A 206 -4.33 -0.63 13.16
N GLU A 207 -3.01 -0.49 13.33
CA GLU A 207 -2.31 0.76 12.95
C GLU A 207 -2.34 1.02 11.44
N PHE A 208 -2.17 -0.03 10.63
CA PHE A 208 -2.31 0.09 9.18
C PHE A 208 -3.72 0.57 8.78
N ARG A 209 -4.76 -0.05 9.31
CA ARG A 209 -6.17 0.31 9.06
C ARG A 209 -6.44 1.77 9.42
N ARG A 210 -6.03 2.21 10.61
CA ARG A 210 -6.19 3.59 11.07
C ARG A 210 -5.53 4.59 10.10
N ARG A 211 -4.34 4.27 9.60
CA ARG A 211 -3.62 5.08 8.61
C ARG A 211 -4.35 5.13 7.27
N MET A 212 -4.87 4.00 6.81
CA MET A 212 -5.65 3.93 5.57
C MET A 212 -6.97 4.69 5.69
N GLU A 213 -7.69 4.55 6.79
CA GLU A 213 -8.91 5.32 7.06
C GLU A 213 -8.67 6.83 7.07
N GLN A 214 -7.56 7.26 7.67
CA GLN A 214 -7.16 8.67 7.60
C GLN A 214 -6.92 9.11 6.15
N THR A 215 -6.23 8.31 5.35
CA THR A 215 -5.98 8.58 3.93
C THR A 215 -7.28 8.60 3.13
N GLN A 216 -8.17 7.63 3.33
CA GLN A 216 -9.48 7.60 2.68
C GLN A 216 -10.28 8.87 2.99
N ARG A 217 -10.35 9.28 4.26
CA ARG A 217 -11.13 10.45 4.69
C ARG A 217 -10.53 11.77 4.23
N MET A 218 -9.22 11.98 4.47
CA MET A 218 -8.57 13.27 4.25
C MET A 218 -8.13 13.49 2.79
N VAL A 219 -7.77 12.42 2.09
CA VAL A 219 -7.30 12.51 0.70
C VAL A 219 -8.42 12.15 -0.26
N LEU A 220 -8.91 10.90 -0.26
CA LEU A 220 -9.87 10.47 -1.27
C LEU A 220 -11.23 11.16 -1.11
N ILE A 221 -11.84 11.10 0.06
CA ILE A 221 -13.18 11.67 0.25
C ILE A 221 -13.13 13.18 0.15
N HIS A 222 -12.19 13.83 0.83
CA HIS A 222 -12.16 15.30 0.90
C HIS A 222 -11.68 15.96 -0.40
N GLN A 223 -10.64 15.43 -1.05
CA GLN A 223 -10.01 16.07 -2.21
C GLN A 223 -10.56 15.58 -3.55
N PHE A 224 -11.23 14.40 -3.59
CA PHE A 224 -11.75 13.80 -4.81
C PHE A 224 -13.27 13.57 -4.76
N CYS A 225 -13.76 12.70 -3.89
CA CYS A 225 -15.17 12.31 -3.93
C CYS A 225 -16.12 13.50 -3.70
N ARG A 226 -15.84 14.32 -2.69
CA ARG A 226 -16.70 15.47 -2.35
C ARG A 226 -16.78 16.52 -3.45
N PRO A 227 -15.69 17.03 -4.04
CA PRO A 227 -15.76 17.97 -5.16
C PRO A 227 -16.53 17.44 -6.36
N ILE A 228 -16.36 16.14 -6.68
CA ILE A 228 -17.08 15.50 -7.77
C ILE A 228 -18.57 15.39 -7.47
N TRP A 229 -18.93 14.96 -6.25
CA TRP A 229 -20.31 14.88 -5.80
C TRP A 229 -21.01 16.24 -5.86
N GLU A 230 -20.39 17.28 -5.33
CA GLU A 230 -20.94 18.63 -5.36
C GLU A 230 -21.17 19.11 -6.79
N ARG A 231 -20.21 18.88 -7.67
CA ARG A 231 -20.34 19.25 -9.08
C ARG A 231 -21.38 18.45 -9.83
N TRP A 232 -21.45 17.14 -9.57
CA TRP A 232 -22.47 16.28 -10.15
C TRP A 232 -23.86 16.70 -9.72
N MET A 233 -24.07 16.99 -8.45
CA MET A 233 -25.37 17.45 -7.93
C MET A 233 -25.78 18.78 -8.58
N ASP A 234 -24.87 19.77 -8.63
CA ASP A 234 -25.16 21.04 -9.27
C ASP A 234 -25.56 20.85 -10.76
N GLN A 235 -24.84 20.01 -11.50
CA GLN A 235 -25.13 19.72 -12.89
C GLN A 235 -26.45 18.94 -13.07
N ALA A 236 -26.73 17.97 -12.21
CA ALA A 236 -27.98 17.18 -12.27
C ALA A 236 -29.22 18.05 -12.03
N VAL A 237 -29.13 19.04 -11.13
CA VAL A 237 -30.20 20.00 -10.89
C VAL A 237 -30.31 20.99 -12.05
N LEU A 238 -29.19 21.52 -12.56
CA LEU A 238 -29.18 22.46 -13.69
C LEU A 238 -29.72 21.84 -14.98
N SER A 239 -29.41 20.56 -15.24
CA SER A 239 -29.92 19.82 -16.40
C SER A 239 -31.38 19.38 -16.25
N GLY A 240 -31.96 19.52 -15.06
CA GLY A 240 -33.32 19.04 -14.75
C GLY A 240 -33.43 17.54 -14.52
N ALA A 241 -32.30 16.81 -14.47
CA ALA A 241 -32.28 15.38 -14.15
C ALA A 241 -32.75 15.12 -12.70
N LEU A 242 -32.47 16.03 -11.80
CA LEU A 242 -32.98 16.04 -10.43
C LEU A 242 -33.82 17.28 -10.19
N LYS A 243 -35.02 17.07 -9.69
CA LYS A 243 -35.96 18.15 -9.31
C LYS A 243 -35.97 18.27 -7.79
N LEU A 244 -35.10 19.15 -7.25
CA LEU A 244 -35.00 19.39 -5.82
C LEU A 244 -35.56 20.76 -5.44
N PRO A 245 -36.60 20.81 -4.56
CA PRO A 245 -37.22 22.07 -4.17
C PRO A 245 -36.20 22.99 -3.46
N ASP A 246 -36.16 24.27 -3.85
CA ASP A 246 -35.31 25.28 -3.24
C ASP A 246 -33.83 24.92 -3.14
N TYR A 247 -33.30 24.16 -4.12
CA TYR A 247 -31.93 23.66 -4.11
C TYR A 247 -30.90 24.75 -3.82
N ALA A 248 -31.00 25.91 -4.47
CA ALA A 248 -30.06 27.02 -4.27
C ALA A 248 -29.99 27.52 -2.82
N LYS A 249 -31.10 27.48 -2.08
CA LYS A 249 -31.20 27.89 -0.67
C LYS A 249 -30.76 26.76 0.27
N ARG A 250 -31.09 25.53 -0.09
CA ARG A 250 -30.89 24.33 0.74
C ARG A 250 -29.72 23.46 0.25
N ARG A 251 -28.84 24.01 -0.61
CA ARG A 251 -27.74 23.27 -1.23
C ARG A 251 -26.94 22.44 -0.23
N ARG A 252 -26.61 22.99 0.95
CA ARG A 252 -25.85 22.30 1.98
C ARG A 252 -26.55 21.06 2.53
N GLU A 253 -27.87 21.08 2.63
CA GLU A 253 -28.68 19.96 3.11
C GLU A 253 -28.69 18.83 2.07
N TYR A 254 -28.89 19.18 0.78
CA TYR A 254 -28.89 18.21 -0.32
C TYR A 254 -27.50 17.62 -0.61
N LEU A 255 -26.45 18.34 -0.28
CA LEU A 255 -25.07 17.85 -0.43
C LEU A 255 -24.62 17.00 0.76
N ALA A 256 -25.39 16.92 1.84
CA ALA A 256 -25.09 16.05 2.96
C ALA A 256 -25.09 14.59 2.52
N VAL A 257 -23.96 13.93 2.66
CA VAL A 257 -23.77 12.54 2.23
C VAL A 257 -22.84 11.83 3.23
N LYS A 258 -23.17 10.59 3.53
CA LYS A 258 -22.29 9.69 4.29
C LYS A 258 -21.48 8.87 3.29
N TRP A 259 -20.16 8.95 3.42
CA TRP A 259 -19.22 8.15 2.65
C TRP A 259 -18.95 6.86 3.38
N ILE A 260 -19.22 5.74 2.76
CA ILE A 260 -19.01 4.40 3.31
C ILE A 260 -17.88 3.75 2.51
N PRO A 261 -16.63 3.75 3.03
CA PRO A 261 -15.53 3.04 2.38
C PRO A 261 -15.73 1.53 2.53
N GLN A 262 -14.99 0.76 1.72
CA GLN A 262 -14.95 -0.69 1.85
C GLN A 262 -14.56 -1.08 3.29
N GLY A 263 -15.30 -2.00 3.88
CA GLY A 263 -15.05 -2.49 5.22
C GLY A 263 -13.81 -3.38 5.31
N TRP A 264 -13.26 -3.48 6.52
CA TRP A 264 -12.15 -4.36 6.83
C TRP A 264 -12.66 -5.76 7.21
N GLN A 265 -11.99 -6.79 6.73
CA GLN A 265 -12.28 -8.14 7.19
C GLN A 265 -11.85 -8.33 8.64
N TRP A 266 -12.53 -9.18 9.35
CA TRP A 266 -12.30 -9.45 10.77
C TRP A 266 -11.01 -10.25 10.97
N VAL A 267 -10.25 -9.90 11.98
CA VAL A 267 -9.10 -10.70 12.41
C VAL A 267 -9.56 -11.80 13.37
N ASP A 268 -10.52 -11.48 14.25
CA ASP A 268 -11.20 -12.44 15.14
C ASP A 268 -12.71 -12.16 15.07
N PRO A 269 -13.44 -12.83 14.19
CA PRO A 269 -14.84 -12.56 13.96
C PRO A 269 -15.69 -12.64 15.22
N GLN A 270 -15.45 -13.63 16.07
CA GLN A 270 -16.27 -13.85 17.26
C GLN A 270 -16.12 -12.75 18.30
N LYS A 271 -14.87 -12.37 18.60
CA LYS A 271 -14.59 -11.31 19.59
C LYS A 271 -15.02 -9.94 19.09
N GLU A 272 -14.75 -9.65 17.82
CA GLU A 272 -15.10 -8.36 17.22
C GLU A 272 -16.62 -8.20 17.13
N PHE A 273 -17.34 -9.24 16.71
CA PHE A 273 -18.80 -9.23 16.65
C PHE A 273 -19.44 -9.04 18.03
N ASN A 274 -18.96 -9.76 19.05
CA ASN A 274 -19.44 -9.59 20.42
C ASN A 274 -19.18 -8.16 20.93
N ALA A 275 -17.99 -7.61 20.70
CA ALA A 275 -17.67 -6.23 21.10
C ALA A 275 -18.62 -5.20 20.47
N ILE A 276 -18.99 -5.38 19.20
CA ILE A 276 -19.93 -4.51 18.49
C ILE A 276 -21.35 -4.62 19.10
N ILE A 277 -21.82 -5.84 19.36
CA ILE A 277 -23.13 -6.04 20.00
C ILE A 277 -23.18 -5.34 21.36
N TRP A 278 -22.12 -5.49 22.18
CA TRP A 278 -22.03 -4.81 23.46
C TRP A 278 -21.99 -3.29 23.33
N ALA A 279 -21.23 -2.76 22.36
CA ALA A 279 -21.17 -1.32 22.11
C ALA A 279 -22.54 -0.75 21.70
N ILE A 280 -23.29 -1.47 20.85
CA ILE A 280 -24.65 -1.07 20.45
C ILE A 280 -25.60 -1.11 21.65
N ARG A 281 -25.58 -2.17 22.47
CA ARG A 281 -26.41 -2.31 23.67
C ARG A 281 -26.09 -1.25 24.72
N ALA A 282 -24.82 -0.87 24.87
CA ALA A 282 -24.38 0.19 25.77
C ALA A 282 -24.68 1.62 25.26
N GLY A 283 -25.22 1.77 24.04
CA GLY A 283 -25.46 3.08 23.43
C GLY A 283 -24.21 3.82 22.96
N LEU A 284 -23.07 3.15 22.90
CA LEU A 284 -21.80 3.72 22.44
C LEU A 284 -21.67 3.73 20.93
N LEU A 285 -22.42 2.87 20.23
CA LEU A 285 -22.37 2.71 18.80
C LEU A 285 -23.79 2.54 18.24
N SER A 286 -24.14 3.28 17.19
CA SER A 286 -25.42 3.06 16.50
C SER A 286 -25.32 1.84 15.58
N ARG A 287 -26.46 1.17 15.31
CA ARG A 287 -26.55 0.08 14.35
C ARG A 287 -26.11 0.54 12.94
N SER A 288 -26.52 1.76 12.54
CA SER A 288 -26.12 2.36 11.27
C SER A 288 -24.62 2.56 11.16
N GLU A 289 -23.95 2.98 12.24
CA GLU A 289 -22.51 3.14 12.23
C GLU A 289 -21.80 1.78 12.20
N ALA A 290 -22.28 0.80 12.97
CA ALA A 290 -21.75 -0.56 12.96
C ALA A 290 -21.81 -1.17 11.55
N VAL A 291 -22.94 -1.09 10.87
CA VAL A 291 -23.11 -1.60 9.50
C VAL A 291 -22.17 -0.87 8.52
N SER A 292 -22.07 0.46 8.63
CA SER A 292 -21.17 1.24 7.75
C SER A 292 -19.69 0.93 7.92
N THR A 293 -19.26 0.48 9.11
CA THR A 293 -17.87 0.04 9.34
C THR A 293 -17.50 -1.18 8.49
N TYR A 294 -18.49 -1.95 8.07
CA TYR A 294 -18.31 -3.09 7.16
C TYR A 294 -18.48 -2.72 5.67
N GLY A 295 -18.64 -1.45 5.36
CA GLY A 295 -18.81 -0.99 3.98
C GLY A 295 -20.22 -1.21 3.42
N LEU A 296 -21.20 -1.41 4.30
CA LEU A 296 -22.58 -1.69 3.93
C LEU A 296 -23.50 -0.50 4.23
N ASP A 297 -24.58 -0.37 3.46
CA ASP A 297 -25.62 0.61 3.70
C ASP A 297 -26.73 0.01 4.57
N ILE A 298 -27.04 0.68 5.68
CA ILE A 298 -28.06 0.22 6.62
C ILE A 298 -29.46 0.16 5.98
N GLU A 299 -29.78 1.09 5.09
CA GLU A 299 -31.10 1.12 4.44
C GLU A 299 -31.26 -0.03 3.44
N GLU A 300 -30.19 -0.44 2.79
CA GLU A 300 -30.15 -1.58 1.89
C GLU A 300 -30.27 -2.89 2.69
N ILE A 301 -29.46 -3.05 3.73
CA ILE A 301 -29.52 -4.21 4.63
C ILE A 301 -30.90 -4.35 5.28
N ASP A 302 -31.52 -3.26 5.72
CA ASP A 302 -32.84 -3.32 6.34
C ASP A 302 -33.93 -3.71 5.34
N ARG A 303 -33.85 -3.27 4.08
CA ARG A 303 -34.75 -3.72 3.01
C ARG A 303 -34.60 -5.20 2.68
N GLU A 304 -33.34 -5.67 2.62
CA GLU A 304 -33.04 -7.09 2.39
C GLU A 304 -33.56 -7.97 3.54
N ILE A 305 -33.29 -7.59 4.79
CA ILE A 305 -33.79 -8.32 5.98
C ILE A 305 -35.33 -8.34 5.99
N ALA A 306 -35.97 -7.24 5.65
CA ALA A 306 -37.44 -7.19 5.59
C ALA A 306 -37.97 -8.13 4.51
N ALA A 307 -37.37 -8.15 3.32
CA ALA A 307 -37.73 -9.05 2.24
C ALA A 307 -37.50 -10.53 2.59
N ASP A 308 -36.40 -10.84 3.25
CA ASP A 308 -36.10 -12.20 3.72
C ASP A 308 -37.12 -12.66 4.78
N ASN A 309 -37.42 -11.79 5.73
CA ASN A 309 -38.43 -12.08 6.75
C ASN A 309 -39.81 -12.35 6.13
N GLN A 310 -40.26 -11.54 5.16
CA GLN A 310 -41.48 -11.73 4.47
C GLN A 310 -41.51 -13.09 3.72
N ARG A 311 -40.45 -13.42 3.01
CA ARG A 311 -40.32 -14.71 2.30
C ARG A 311 -40.35 -15.88 3.27
N ALA A 312 -39.68 -15.78 4.42
CA ALA A 312 -39.74 -16.82 5.46
C ALA A 312 -41.15 -17.02 6.02
N ASP A 313 -41.86 -15.91 6.29
CA ASP A 313 -43.24 -15.94 6.77
C ASP A 313 -44.22 -16.57 5.74
N ASP A 314 -44.09 -16.22 4.46
CA ASP A 314 -44.88 -16.76 3.36
C ASP A 314 -44.68 -18.28 3.15
N LEU A 315 -43.45 -18.77 3.43
CA LEU A 315 -43.09 -20.19 3.30
C LEU A 315 -43.26 -20.99 4.61
N GLY A 316 -43.65 -20.33 5.70
CA GLY A 316 -43.79 -20.95 7.02
C GLY A 316 -42.45 -21.40 7.64
N LEU A 317 -41.33 -20.77 7.25
CA LEU A 317 -40.01 -21.07 7.77
C LEU A 317 -39.75 -20.29 9.05
N VAL A 318 -39.08 -20.94 10.00
CA VAL A 318 -38.62 -20.33 11.25
C VAL A 318 -37.12 -20.59 11.36
N PHE A 319 -36.33 -19.53 11.42
CA PHE A 319 -34.89 -19.58 11.63
C PHE A 319 -34.53 -19.17 13.06
N ASP A 320 -33.52 -19.80 13.64
CA ASP A 320 -32.98 -19.46 14.95
C ASP A 320 -32.34 -18.07 14.98
N SER A 321 -31.98 -17.54 13.81
CA SER A 321 -31.47 -16.17 13.60
C SER A 321 -32.56 -15.10 13.56
N ASP A 322 -33.85 -15.45 13.52
CA ASP A 322 -34.95 -14.48 13.52
C ASP A 322 -35.19 -13.91 14.92
N ALA A 323 -34.62 -12.76 15.18
CA ALA A 323 -34.72 -12.06 16.45
C ALA A 323 -36.16 -11.65 16.83
N ARG A 324 -37.12 -11.72 15.91
CA ARG A 324 -38.55 -11.48 16.20
C ARG A 324 -39.15 -12.66 16.95
N ARG A 325 -38.70 -13.88 16.69
CA ARG A 325 -39.28 -15.15 17.19
C ARG A 325 -38.37 -15.89 18.16
N THR A 326 -37.07 -15.69 18.09
CA THR A 326 -36.09 -16.41 18.91
C THR A 326 -35.27 -15.48 19.77
N SER A 327 -34.83 -15.96 20.94
CA SER A 327 -33.81 -15.30 21.77
C SER A 327 -32.41 -15.61 21.23
N ARG A 328 -31.38 -14.96 21.77
CA ARG A 328 -29.97 -15.22 21.42
C ARG A 328 -29.54 -16.68 21.65
N SER A 329 -30.14 -17.36 22.60
CA SER A 329 -29.91 -18.77 22.89
C SER A 329 -30.70 -19.75 22.01
N GLY A 330 -31.45 -19.25 21.02
CA GLY A 330 -32.32 -20.06 20.16
C GLY A 330 -33.64 -20.46 20.80
N VAL A 331 -33.96 -19.98 21.99
CA VAL A 331 -35.25 -20.24 22.69
C VAL A 331 -36.35 -19.39 22.07
N SER A 332 -37.50 -19.99 21.79
CA SER A 332 -38.67 -19.27 21.28
C SER A 332 -39.17 -18.21 22.28
N ARG A 333 -39.39 -16.99 21.81
CA ARG A 333 -39.93 -15.90 22.62
C ARG A 333 -41.40 -16.09 22.99
N ASP A 334 -42.10 -16.97 22.28
CA ASP A 334 -43.49 -17.31 22.58
C ASP A 334 -43.62 -18.25 23.79
N SER A 335 -42.52 -18.83 24.29
CA SER A 335 -42.55 -19.80 25.39
C SER A 335 -42.55 -19.18 26.80
N GLY A 336 -42.49 -17.86 26.94
CA GLY A 336 -42.53 -17.18 28.26
C GLY A 336 -41.41 -17.51 29.22
N GLN A 337 -40.36 -18.19 28.75
CA GLN A 337 -39.17 -18.50 29.55
C GLN A 337 -38.17 -17.35 29.52
N SER A 338 -37.77 -16.89 30.71
CA SER A 338 -36.66 -15.94 30.85
C SER A 338 -35.37 -16.51 30.31
N ASP A 339 -34.63 -15.71 29.57
CA ASP A 339 -33.34 -16.07 28.95
C ASP A 339 -32.33 -16.43 30.07
N PRO A 340 -31.83 -17.68 30.15
CA PRO A 340 -30.95 -18.10 31.25
C PRO A 340 -29.59 -17.40 31.24
N GLU A 341 -29.17 -16.81 30.12
CA GLU A 341 -27.87 -16.10 30.01
C GLU A 341 -27.84 -14.73 30.72
N LEU A 342 -28.98 -14.20 31.20
CA LEU A 342 -29.00 -12.94 31.94
C LEU A 342 -28.63 -13.11 33.44
N VAL A 343 -28.54 -14.36 33.92
CA VAL A 343 -28.28 -14.67 35.34
C VAL A 343 -26.80 -14.79 35.65
N ASP A 344 -25.94 -15.06 34.68
CA ASP A 344 -24.49 -15.29 34.91
C ASP A 344 -23.62 -14.04 34.86
N LEU A 345 -24.20 -12.83 34.74
CA LEU A 345 -23.44 -11.57 34.68
C LEU A 345 -23.41 -10.81 36.01
N GLU A 346 -23.97 -11.36 37.10
CA GLU A 346 -23.94 -10.77 38.44
C GLU A 346 -23.01 -11.53 39.43
N THR A 347 -22.19 -12.44 38.96
CA THR A 347 -21.10 -13.06 39.73
C THR A 347 -19.79 -12.92 38.97
#